data_ceb1e7cc6fb2bc39dc604cc5b6b39a68
#
_entry.id   ceb1e7cc6fb2bc39dc604cc5b6b39a68
#
_cell.length_a   1.000
_cell.length_b   1.000
_cell.length_c   1.000
_cell.angle_alpha   90.00
_cell.angle_beta   90.00
_cell.angle_gamma   90.00
#
_symmetry.space_group_name_H-M   'P 1'
#
loop_
_entity.id
_entity.type
_entity.pdbx_description
1 polymer ?
#
loop_
_entity_poly.entity_id
_entity_poly.type
_entity_poly.pdbx_seq_one_letter_code
_entity_poly.pdbx_strand_id
1 'polypeptide(L)'
;MKKNKGITLVALIITIVVMLILVAVSINILVNSNLIGHAEKTGDAYAGAIKNEENLGNDGITINGQKYATIDDYINHNPMSTIKINMEVTHEDTAVTADGTNIKSIEHGVPIPVGYSYVTGEKNTGVVIQDDTTSDQFVWVPVLQNQKIKIEITAEEEITEIKIEDPLGTLITKNSENNDITVSGKTNTSIINPTTNGEYTVTVKTASDEASKTLYVKSLYAQDITSMRDMYLAVIKKQAKEQNITEDEAAKAITGGQCNTVEELITTIKQMMQQYTDSDIATHEGSVNKYGGFYIARYEAGSENQRTSSSGTGNAVLSQANKYPYNYINQTDSITKAATMNNGKTNVTASLINSAVWDRTLNWLEETNAVTRAELFDSTSWGNYRNSKFNFIGKYSTDDGDNFTETTASTQKSENKCYLLGTGVTDYTKKNNIYDLAGNCWEWTTESPSSSTRVNRGGHYNHTAFDTPAYTRADDSADSSYYNISFRSALYVSL
;
A
#
# COMPACT_ATOMS: atom_id res chain seq x y z
N MET A 1 -12.27 47.40 -34.43
CA MET A 1 -10.86 47.09 -34.17
C MET A 1 -10.78 46.32 -32.84
N LYS A 2 -10.54 45.00 -32.89
CA LYS A 2 -10.28 44.16 -31.71
C LYS A 2 -8.82 44.43 -31.28
N LYS A 3 -8.62 44.95 -30.07
CA LYS A 3 -7.28 45.03 -29.46
C LYS A 3 -6.81 43.60 -29.13
N ASN A 4 -5.81 43.14 -29.85
CA ASN A 4 -5.03 41.96 -29.43
C ASN A 4 -4.34 42.31 -28.11
N LYS A 5 -4.71 41.66 -27.03
CA LYS A 5 -3.96 41.69 -25.75
C LYS A 5 -2.70 40.85 -25.98
N GLY A 6 -1.55 41.49 -26.07
CA GLY A 6 -0.27 40.79 -26.12
C GLY A 6 -0.06 40.02 -24.82
N ILE A 7 0.50 38.81 -24.92
CA ILE A 7 0.95 38.03 -23.78
C ILE A 7 2.05 38.84 -23.08
N THR A 8 1.94 39.08 -21.77
CA THR A 8 2.97 39.80 -21.04
C THR A 8 4.28 38.98 -21.07
N LEU A 9 5.41 39.67 -21.06
CA LEU A 9 6.75 39.02 -21.07
C LEU A 9 6.89 37.97 -19.97
N VAL A 10 6.27 38.22 -18.81
CA VAL A 10 6.19 37.29 -17.66
C VAL A 10 5.41 36.02 -18.01
N ALA A 11 4.24 36.14 -18.65
CA ALA A 11 3.47 34.98 -19.08
C ALA A 11 4.22 34.16 -20.15
N LEU A 12 5.00 34.81 -21.02
CA LEU A 12 5.83 34.11 -21.99
C LEU A 12 6.99 33.38 -21.32
N ILE A 13 7.67 33.99 -20.34
CA ILE A 13 8.76 33.38 -19.59
C ILE A 13 8.22 32.17 -18.78
N ILE A 14 7.09 32.31 -18.10
CA ILE A 14 6.44 31.20 -17.37
C ILE A 14 6.06 30.07 -18.32
N THR A 15 5.52 30.37 -19.49
CA THR A 15 5.20 29.34 -20.50
C THR A 15 6.46 28.63 -21.02
N ILE A 16 7.55 29.34 -21.22
CA ILE A 16 8.84 28.78 -21.65
C ILE A 16 9.46 27.93 -20.53
N VAL A 17 9.42 28.38 -19.30
CA VAL A 17 9.92 27.63 -18.12
C VAL A 17 9.09 26.38 -17.90
N VAL A 18 7.77 26.45 -17.99
CA VAL A 18 6.86 25.29 -17.91
C VAL A 18 7.08 24.33 -19.09
N MET A 19 7.27 24.83 -20.32
CA MET A 19 7.63 23.97 -21.45
C MET A 19 9.01 23.34 -21.29
N LEU A 20 10.00 24.06 -20.79
CA LEU A 20 11.34 23.50 -20.53
C LEU A 20 11.30 22.46 -19.40
N ILE A 21 10.50 22.67 -18.36
CA ILE A 21 10.26 21.68 -17.30
C ILE A 21 9.50 20.47 -17.88
N LEU A 22 8.47 20.65 -18.70
CA LEU A 22 7.73 19.56 -19.34
C LEU A 22 8.58 18.78 -20.35
N VAL A 23 9.45 19.47 -21.12
CA VAL A 23 10.41 18.84 -22.05
C VAL A 23 11.51 18.13 -21.27
N ALA A 24 12.05 18.73 -20.21
CA ALA A 24 13.02 18.09 -19.31
C ALA A 24 12.41 16.88 -18.59
N VAL A 25 11.16 16.97 -18.14
CA VAL A 25 10.39 15.84 -17.55
C VAL A 25 10.17 14.74 -18.59
N SER A 26 9.81 15.07 -19.84
CA SER A 26 9.58 14.08 -20.89
C SER A 26 10.86 13.38 -21.36
N ILE A 27 12.00 14.06 -21.32
CA ILE A 27 13.32 13.51 -21.69
C ILE A 27 14.00 12.80 -20.51
N ASN A 28 13.76 13.22 -19.25
CA ASN A 28 14.41 12.70 -18.05
C ASN A 28 13.63 11.64 -17.26
N ILE A 29 12.37 11.36 -17.58
CA ILE A 29 11.69 10.14 -17.09
C ILE A 29 12.45 8.87 -17.52
N LEU A 30 13.27 8.98 -18.56
CA LEU A 30 14.13 7.88 -19.04
C LEU A 30 15.56 7.90 -18.48
N VAL A 31 16.03 8.97 -17.86
CA VAL A 31 17.48 9.08 -17.56
C VAL A 31 17.87 9.53 -16.15
N ASN A 32 17.07 10.27 -15.37
CA ASN A 32 17.57 10.74 -14.06
C ASN A 32 16.46 11.03 -13.04
N SER A 33 16.44 10.26 -12.00
CA SER A 33 15.48 10.26 -10.90
C SER A 33 15.83 11.14 -9.69
N ASN A 34 16.85 11.97 -9.77
CA ASN A 34 17.07 13.01 -8.76
C ASN A 34 16.05 14.17 -8.88
N LEU A 35 15.22 14.12 -9.94
CA LEU A 35 14.20 15.12 -10.21
C LEU A 35 13.01 15.03 -9.24
N ILE A 36 12.72 13.86 -8.62
CA ILE A 36 11.57 13.72 -7.74
C ILE A 36 11.83 14.46 -6.41
N GLY A 37 12.97 14.31 -5.79
CA GLY A 37 13.31 15.07 -4.57
C GLY A 37 13.45 16.58 -4.80
N HIS A 38 13.85 16.99 -6.03
CA HIS A 38 13.83 18.41 -6.43
C HIS A 38 12.49 18.85 -6.99
N ALA A 39 11.70 17.95 -7.60
CA ALA A 39 10.34 18.27 -8.05
C ALA A 39 9.36 18.42 -6.88
N GLU A 40 9.52 17.69 -5.78
CA GLU A 40 8.78 17.96 -4.55
C GLU A 40 9.17 19.32 -3.96
N LYS A 41 10.48 19.61 -3.80
CA LYS A 41 10.94 20.94 -3.35
C LYS A 41 10.59 22.06 -4.35
N THR A 42 10.58 21.77 -5.64
CA THR A 42 10.19 22.76 -6.69
C THR A 42 8.67 22.83 -6.83
N GLY A 43 7.93 21.77 -6.57
CA GLY A 43 6.47 21.76 -6.53
C GLY A 43 5.92 22.56 -5.34
N ASP A 44 6.53 22.44 -4.18
CA ASP A 44 6.19 23.24 -3.00
C ASP A 44 6.59 24.71 -3.20
N ALA A 45 7.74 24.96 -3.85
CA ALA A 45 8.17 26.31 -4.24
C ALA A 45 7.24 26.93 -5.31
N TYR A 46 6.75 26.13 -6.26
CA TYR A 46 5.81 26.56 -7.30
C TYR A 46 4.41 26.83 -6.72
N ALA A 47 3.93 26.00 -5.81
CA ALA A 47 2.69 26.25 -5.07
C ALA A 47 2.80 27.51 -4.18
N GLY A 48 3.98 27.77 -3.60
CA GLY A 48 4.30 29.00 -2.89
C GLY A 48 4.38 30.21 -3.82
N ALA A 49 4.95 30.06 -5.02
CA ALA A 49 5.07 31.13 -6.02
C ALA A 49 3.70 31.55 -6.60
N ILE A 50 2.80 30.60 -6.86
CA ILE A 50 1.41 30.88 -7.31
C ILE A 50 0.64 31.69 -6.25
N LYS A 51 0.85 31.42 -4.96
CA LYS A 51 0.23 32.19 -3.88
C LYS A 51 0.76 33.63 -3.77
N ASN A 52 1.91 33.92 -4.33
CA ASN A 52 2.56 35.23 -4.28
C ASN A 52 2.44 36.03 -5.58
N GLU A 53 1.71 35.55 -6.60
CA GLU A 53 1.51 36.29 -7.86
C GLU A 53 0.83 37.67 -7.69
N GLU A 54 0.10 37.89 -6.58
CA GLU A 54 -0.50 39.19 -6.26
C GLU A 54 0.50 40.24 -5.74
N ASN A 55 1.75 39.84 -5.43
CA ASN A 55 2.77 40.73 -4.84
C ASN A 55 4.09 40.83 -5.66
N LEU A 56 4.07 40.55 -6.97
CA LEU A 56 5.22 40.70 -7.85
C LEU A 56 5.54 42.19 -8.16
N GLY A 57 5.95 42.92 -7.14
CA GLY A 57 6.62 44.20 -7.27
C GLY A 57 7.95 44.15 -6.53
N ASN A 58 9.05 44.18 -7.22
CA ASN A 58 10.44 44.42 -6.78
C ASN A 58 11.03 43.65 -5.58
N ASP A 59 10.36 42.65 -5.02
CA ASP A 59 10.73 42.08 -3.72
C ASP A 59 11.45 40.71 -3.77
N GLY A 60 11.76 40.19 -4.96
CA GLY A 60 12.42 38.88 -5.13
C GLY A 60 11.48 37.69 -4.88
N ILE A 61 12.03 36.45 -4.90
CA ILE A 61 11.32 35.20 -4.65
C ILE A 61 11.66 34.66 -3.27
N THR A 62 10.67 34.08 -2.58
CA THR A 62 10.90 33.42 -1.28
C THR A 62 10.70 31.92 -1.43
N ILE A 63 11.74 31.12 -1.16
CA ILE A 63 11.73 29.66 -1.24
C ILE A 63 12.14 29.11 0.12
N ASN A 64 11.34 28.24 0.71
CA ASN A 64 11.57 27.66 2.04
C ASN A 64 11.83 28.72 3.15
N GLY A 65 11.11 29.85 3.09
CA GLY A 65 11.26 30.94 4.05
C GLY A 65 12.50 31.84 3.83
N GLN A 66 13.34 31.53 2.85
CA GLN A 66 14.53 32.32 2.50
C GLN A 66 14.28 33.14 1.23
N LYS A 67 14.69 34.41 1.24
CA LYS A 67 14.46 35.39 0.17
C LYS A 67 15.64 35.40 -0.81
N TYR A 68 15.35 35.29 -2.11
CA TYR A 68 16.31 35.35 -3.21
C TYR A 68 15.91 36.44 -4.18
N ALA A 69 16.89 37.12 -4.78
CA ALA A 69 16.62 38.22 -5.71
C ALA A 69 15.98 37.72 -7.02
N THR A 70 16.36 36.53 -7.49
CA THR A 70 15.87 35.90 -8.72
C THR A 70 15.92 34.37 -8.59
N ILE A 71 15.33 33.66 -9.55
CA ILE A 71 15.48 32.20 -9.67
C ILE A 71 16.96 31.81 -9.91
N ASP A 72 17.67 32.56 -10.72
CA ASP A 72 19.10 32.33 -10.95
C ASP A 72 19.92 32.52 -9.67
N ASP A 73 19.56 33.49 -8.84
CA ASP A 73 20.16 33.69 -7.52
C ASP A 73 19.91 32.48 -6.60
N TYR A 74 18.68 31.94 -6.60
CA TYR A 74 18.37 30.69 -5.91
C TYR A 74 19.21 29.51 -6.42
N ILE A 75 19.30 29.32 -7.75
CA ILE A 75 20.08 28.23 -8.36
C ILE A 75 21.56 28.36 -8.03
N ASN A 76 22.10 29.57 -8.03
CA ASN A 76 23.50 29.83 -7.71
C ASN A 76 23.82 29.56 -6.22
N HIS A 77 22.87 29.78 -5.31
CA HIS A 77 23.05 29.48 -3.89
C HIS A 77 22.71 28.02 -3.55
N ASN A 78 22.05 27.29 -4.45
CA ASN A 78 21.69 25.89 -4.31
C ASN A 78 22.12 25.12 -5.59
N PRO A 79 23.42 24.95 -5.81
CA PRO A 79 23.92 24.26 -6.99
C PRO A 79 23.34 22.83 -7.03
N MET A 80 22.97 22.38 -8.23
CA MET A 80 22.51 20.99 -8.42
C MET A 80 23.67 20.06 -8.07
N SER A 81 23.36 19.01 -7.31
CA SER A 81 24.34 17.98 -6.98
C SER A 81 25.00 17.40 -8.24
N THR A 82 26.31 17.26 -8.20
CA THR A 82 27.10 16.59 -9.25
C THR A 82 27.03 15.07 -9.15
N ILE A 83 26.44 14.55 -8.06
CA ILE A 83 26.26 13.14 -7.82
C ILE A 83 24.96 12.68 -8.50
N LYS A 84 25.06 11.66 -9.35
CA LYS A 84 23.92 11.02 -10.00
C LYS A 84 23.73 9.62 -9.42
N ILE A 85 22.54 9.37 -8.90
CA ILE A 85 22.14 8.07 -8.36
C ILE A 85 21.00 7.54 -9.23
N ASN A 86 21.17 6.38 -9.85
CA ASN A 86 20.12 5.64 -10.52
C ASN A 86 19.76 4.39 -9.70
N MET A 87 18.46 4.19 -9.47
CA MET A 87 17.91 3.02 -8.77
C MET A 87 16.77 2.43 -9.58
N GLU A 88 16.80 1.14 -9.79
CA GLU A 88 15.73 0.42 -10.47
C GLU A 88 15.47 -0.95 -9.83
N VAL A 89 14.20 -1.38 -9.80
CA VAL A 89 13.85 -2.76 -9.47
C VAL A 89 13.98 -3.61 -10.72
N THR A 90 14.76 -4.67 -10.63
CA THR A 90 14.83 -5.73 -11.64
C THR A 90 14.24 -7.03 -11.09
N HIS A 91 13.71 -7.89 -11.94
CA HIS A 91 13.16 -9.18 -11.54
C HIS A 91 13.34 -10.21 -12.66
N GLU A 92 13.31 -11.48 -12.29
CA GLU A 92 13.35 -12.61 -13.23
C GLU A 92 12.20 -13.55 -12.90
N ASP A 93 11.15 -13.53 -13.72
CA ASP A 93 10.02 -14.42 -13.52
C ASP A 93 10.32 -15.83 -14.06
N THR A 94 10.01 -16.84 -13.27
CA THR A 94 10.08 -18.24 -13.69
C THR A 94 8.80 -18.64 -14.38
N ALA A 95 8.89 -19.21 -15.57
CA ALA A 95 7.72 -19.69 -16.30
C ALA A 95 7.05 -20.85 -15.54
N VAL A 96 5.76 -20.71 -15.26
CA VAL A 96 4.93 -21.76 -14.67
C VAL A 96 4.22 -22.52 -15.79
N THR A 97 4.20 -23.85 -15.69
CA THR A 97 3.51 -24.73 -16.63
C THR A 97 2.47 -25.58 -15.92
N ALA A 98 1.42 -25.98 -16.65
CA ALA A 98 0.47 -26.95 -16.16
C ALA A 98 1.14 -28.33 -16.05
N ASP A 99 0.99 -28.99 -14.92
CA ASP A 99 1.56 -30.32 -14.62
C ASP A 99 0.47 -31.39 -14.44
N GLY A 100 -0.79 -31.00 -14.45
CA GLY A 100 -1.96 -31.88 -14.25
C GLY A 100 -2.09 -32.43 -12.83
N THR A 101 -1.16 -32.11 -11.93
CA THR A 101 -1.16 -32.53 -10.52
C THR A 101 -1.51 -31.38 -9.59
N ASN A 102 -0.70 -30.34 -9.60
CA ASN A 102 -0.98 -29.12 -8.82
C ASN A 102 -1.67 -28.06 -9.69
N ILE A 103 -1.24 -27.90 -10.95
CA ILE A 103 -1.75 -26.91 -11.89
C ILE A 103 -2.50 -27.59 -13.03
N LYS A 104 -3.79 -27.25 -13.16
CA LYS A 104 -4.70 -27.73 -14.23
C LYS A 104 -4.43 -27.03 -15.56
N SER A 105 -4.30 -25.72 -15.53
CA SER A 105 -4.09 -24.87 -16.73
C SER A 105 -3.43 -23.54 -16.36
N ILE A 106 -2.99 -22.82 -17.37
CA ILE A 106 -2.55 -21.42 -17.23
C ILE A 106 -3.57 -20.54 -17.98
N GLU A 107 -4.23 -19.67 -17.25
CA GLU A 107 -5.21 -18.73 -17.80
C GLU A 107 -4.75 -17.28 -17.59
N HIS A 108 -4.63 -16.52 -18.65
CA HIS A 108 -4.12 -15.13 -18.59
C HIS A 108 -2.77 -14.98 -17.88
N GLY A 109 -1.91 -16.02 -17.99
CA GLY A 109 -0.59 -16.05 -17.32
C GLY A 109 -0.65 -16.39 -15.84
N VAL A 110 -1.80 -16.88 -15.33
CA VAL A 110 -2.02 -17.26 -13.93
C VAL A 110 -2.24 -18.77 -13.82
N PRO A 111 -1.55 -19.47 -12.88
CA PRO A 111 -1.72 -20.89 -12.68
C PRO A 111 -3.05 -21.24 -12.02
N ILE A 112 -3.90 -22.01 -12.69
CA ILE A 112 -5.18 -22.48 -12.14
C ILE A 112 -4.94 -23.85 -11.48
N PRO A 113 -5.18 -23.99 -10.16
CA PRO A 113 -4.97 -25.25 -9.46
C PRO A 113 -5.97 -26.33 -9.90
N VAL A 114 -5.59 -27.58 -9.81
CA VAL A 114 -6.51 -28.73 -10.00
C VAL A 114 -7.65 -28.65 -8.97
N GLY A 115 -8.88 -28.88 -9.43
CA GLY A 115 -10.10 -28.74 -8.60
C GLY A 115 -10.64 -27.32 -8.50
N TYR A 116 -10.09 -26.41 -9.31
CA TYR A 116 -10.59 -25.04 -9.50
C TYR A 116 -10.84 -24.75 -10.98
N SER A 117 -11.74 -23.81 -11.25
CA SER A 117 -12.07 -23.35 -12.59
C SER A 117 -11.93 -21.83 -12.69
N TYR A 118 -11.39 -21.35 -13.82
CA TYR A 118 -11.38 -19.93 -14.15
C TYR A 118 -12.82 -19.40 -14.29
N VAL A 119 -13.06 -18.22 -13.74
CA VAL A 119 -14.37 -17.56 -13.80
C VAL A 119 -14.32 -16.31 -14.65
N THR A 120 -13.40 -15.39 -14.38
CA THR A 120 -13.27 -14.08 -15.05
C THR A 120 -11.96 -13.39 -14.66
N GLY A 121 -11.69 -12.26 -15.31
CA GLY A 121 -10.59 -11.35 -14.96
C GLY A 121 -9.32 -11.61 -15.74
N GLU A 122 -8.40 -10.66 -15.64
CA GLU A 122 -7.07 -10.67 -16.25
C GLU A 122 -6.02 -10.57 -15.15
N LYS A 123 -4.74 -10.84 -15.42
CA LYS A 123 -3.65 -10.77 -14.44
C LYS A 123 -3.63 -9.43 -13.68
N ASN A 124 -3.90 -8.32 -14.37
CA ASN A 124 -3.86 -6.97 -13.78
C ASN A 124 -5.20 -6.50 -13.18
N THR A 125 -6.31 -7.21 -13.43
CA THR A 125 -7.63 -6.88 -12.88
C THR A 125 -8.15 -7.93 -11.93
N GLY A 126 -7.34 -8.95 -11.65
CA GLY A 126 -7.63 -10.07 -10.76
C GLY A 126 -8.31 -11.23 -11.46
N VAL A 127 -7.53 -12.25 -11.82
CA VAL A 127 -8.06 -13.55 -12.26
C VAL A 127 -8.81 -14.19 -11.12
N VAL A 128 -10.08 -14.49 -11.34
CA VAL A 128 -10.96 -15.15 -10.37
C VAL A 128 -11.02 -16.63 -10.69
N ILE A 129 -10.75 -17.45 -9.68
CA ILE A 129 -11.03 -18.90 -9.72
C ILE A 129 -12.15 -19.26 -8.75
N GLN A 130 -12.79 -20.35 -9.03
CA GLN A 130 -13.85 -20.93 -8.20
C GLN A 130 -13.52 -22.38 -7.88
N ASP A 131 -13.68 -22.77 -6.63
CA ASP A 131 -13.65 -24.16 -6.21
C ASP A 131 -14.78 -24.94 -6.89
N ASP A 132 -14.43 -26.02 -7.60
CA ASP A 132 -15.39 -26.82 -8.38
C ASP A 132 -16.42 -27.56 -7.49
N THR A 133 -16.17 -27.65 -6.17
CA THR A 133 -17.01 -28.38 -5.21
C THR A 133 -17.91 -27.46 -4.39
N THR A 134 -17.35 -26.35 -3.86
CA THR A 134 -18.04 -25.47 -2.90
C THR A 134 -18.51 -24.16 -3.52
N SER A 135 -18.01 -23.82 -4.70
CA SER A 135 -18.23 -22.53 -5.36
C SER A 135 -17.57 -21.33 -4.65
N ASP A 136 -16.66 -21.58 -3.73
CA ASP A 136 -15.87 -20.51 -3.12
C ASP A 136 -14.93 -19.88 -4.14
N GLN A 137 -14.80 -18.56 -4.10
CA GLN A 137 -14.04 -17.81 -5.09
C GLN A 137 -12.81 -17.14 -4.49
N PHE A 138 -11.73 -17.14 -5.30
CA PHE A 138 -10.44 -16.55 -4.94
C PHE A 138 -9.91 -15.72 -6.11
N VAL A 139 -9.10 -14.72 -5.79
CA VAL A 139 -8.53 -13.77 -6.75
C VAL A 139 -7.02 -13.86 -6.70
N TRP A 140 -6.39 -13.97 -7.87
CA TRP A 140 -4.94 -13.98 -8.00
C TRP A 140 -4.34 -12.60 -7.74
N VAL A 141 -3.33 -12.55 -6.88
CA VAL A 141 -2.48 -11.39 -6.62
C VAL A 141 -1.05 -11.74 -7.05
N PRO A 142 -0.51 -11.05 -8.07
CA PRO A 142 0.83 -11.34 -8.57
C PRO A 142 1.92 -10.82 -7.62
N VAL A 143 3.03 -11.54 -7.57
CA VAL A 143 4.28 -11.16 -6.90
C VAL A 143 5.40 -11.27 -7.95
N LEU A 144 6.26 -10.27 -8.04
CA LEU A 144 7.44 -10.36 -8.90
C LEU A 144 8.50 -11.24 -8.26
N GLN A 145 9.02 -12.20 -9.02
CA GLN A 145 10.00 -13.18 -8.52
C GLN A 145 11.41 -12.61 -8.61
N ASN A 146 12.30 -13.10 -7.74
CA ASN A 146 13.74 -12.79 -7.77
C ASN A 146 14.06 -11.30 -7.92
N GLN A 147 13.32 -10.45 -7.20
CA GLN A 147 13.51 -9.02 -7.26
C GLN A 147 14.87 -8.60 -6.70
N LYS A 148 15.49 -7.65 -7.38
CA LYS A 148 16.74 -7.01 -6.97
C LYS A 148 16.61 -5.50 -7.17
N ILE A 149 17.35 -4.73 -6.38
CA ILE A 149 17.53 -3.30 -6.62
C ILE A 149 18.91 -3.11 -7.20
N LYS A 150 18.98 -2.61 -8.43
CA LYS A 150 20.22 -2.18 -9.07
C LYS A 150 20.43 -0.71 -8.75
N ILE A 151 21.61 -0.37 -8.26
CA ILE A 151 22.02 0.97 -7.87
C ILE A 151 23.26 1.33 -8.69
N GLU A 152 23.18 2.43 -9.45
CA GLU A 152 24.28 2.95 -10.23
C GLU A 152 24.56 4.39 -9.78
N ILE A 153 25.80 4.67 -9.42
CA ILE A 153 26.23 5.96 -8.87
C ILE A 153 27.36 6.49 -9.77
N THR A 154 27.28 7.76 -10.13
CA THR A 154 28.36 8.50 -10.77
C THR A 154 28.52 9.87 -10.11
N ALA A 155 29.76 10.34 -9.92
CA ALA A 155 30.09 11.64 -9.34
C ALA A 155 31.22 12.28 -10.11
N GLU A 156 31.36 13.60 -10.00
CA GLU A 156 32.50 14.35 -10.58
C GLU A 156 33.77 14.28 -9.70
N GLU A 157 33.58 14.01 -8.41
CA GLU A 157 34.63 13.81 -7.43
C GLU A 157 34.68 12.37 -6.93
N GLU A 158 35.75 12.02 -6.20
CA GLU A 158 35.85 10.72 -5.50
C GLU A 158 34.74 10.57 -4.49
N ILE A 159 34.03 9.43 -4.56
CA ILE A 159 33.00 9.07 -3.59
C ILE A 159 33.68 8.72 -2.27
N THR A 160 33.26 9.34 -1.18
CA THR A 160 33.78 9.12 0.16
C THR A 160 32.89 8.22 1.01
N GLU A 161 31.56 8.22 0.75
CA GLU A 161 30.60 7.41 1.47
C GLU A 161 29.44 6.96 0.56
N ILE A 162 29.01 5.73 0.70
CA ILE A 162 27.75 5.20 0.18
C ILE A 162 27.00 4.59 1.36
N LYS A 163 25.80 5.10 1.63
CA LYS A 163 24.89 4.60 2.66
C LYS A 163 23.63 4.10 1.98
N ILE A 164 23.28 2.83 2.18
CA ILE A 164 22.03 2.23 1.67
C ILE A 164 21.20 1.81 2.87
N GLU A 165 19.96 2.28 2.95
CA GLU A 165 19.05 1.98 4.04
C GLU A 165 17.80 1.29 3.50
N ASP A 166 17.36 0.26 4.22
CA ASP A 166 16.06 -0.37 4.03
C ASP A 166 14.91 0.54 4.57
N PRO A 167 13.64 0.19 4.36
CA PRO A 167 12.51 0.98 4.84
C PRO A 167 12.49 1.19 6.38
N LEU A 168 13.10 0.30 7.16
CA LEU A 168 13.25 0.46 8.62
C LEU A 168 14.42 1.38 9.02
N GLY A 169 15.26 1.78 8.06
CA GLY A 169 16.48 2.53 8.32
C GLY A 169 17.66 1.65 8.69
N THR A 170 17.57 0.33 8.45
CA THR A 170 18.68 -0.60 8.66
C THR A 170 19.70 -0.45 7.52
N LEU A 171 20.99 -0.34 7.88
CA LEU A 171 22.05 -0.24 6.90
C LEU A 171 22.25 -1.56 6.15
N ILE A 172 22.23 -1.49 4.81
CA ILE A 172 22.58 -2.57 3.92
C ILE A 172 24.05 -2.43 3.53
N THR A 173 24.89 -3.30 4.06
CA THR A 173 26.34 -3.28 3.85
C THR A 173 26.82 -4.34 2.86
N LYS A 174 25.94 -5.27 2.46
CA LYS A 174 26.25 -6.37 1.56
C LYS A 174 25.44 -6.28 0.28
N ASN A 175 26.06 -6.61 -0.85
CA ASN A 175 25.38 -6.76 -2.13
C ASN A 175 24.65 -8.13 -2.23
N SER A 176 23.98 -8.37 -3.35
CA SER A 176 23.22 -9.62 -3.59
C SER A 176 24.06 -10.89 -3.62
N GLU A 177 25.38 -10.78 -3.75
CA GLU A 177 26.33 -11.87 -3.72
C GLU A 177 27.01 -12.04 -2.35
N ASN A 178 26.53 -11.31 -1.34
CA ASN A 178 27.06 -11.25 0.02
C ASN A 178 28.47 -10.64 0.15
N ASN A 179 28.93 -9.88 -0.86
CA ASN A 179 30.15 -9.10 -0.80
C ASN A 179 29.91 -7.73 -0.16
N ASP A 180 30.92 -7.18 0.50
CA ASP A 180 30.84 -5.82 1.06
C ASP A 180 30.63 -4.77 -0.05
N ILE A 181 29.73 -3.83 0.19
CA ILE A 181 29.54 -2.66 -0.66
C ILE A 181 30.67 -1.69 -0.31
N THR A 182 31.64 -1.55 -1.22
CA THR A 182 32.83 -0.75 -1.02
C THR A 182 32.80 0.52 -1.87
N VAL A 183 33.40 1.58 -1.35
CA VAL A 183 33.57 2.83 -2.08
C VAL A 183 34.90 2.79 -2.83
N SER A 184 34.89 3.08 -4.12
CA SER A 184 36.09 3.16 -4.94
C SER A 184 35.86 4.07 -6.14
N GLY A 185 36.60 5.17 -6.22
CA GLY A 185 36.59 6.09 -7.36
C GLY A 185 35.32 6.94 -7.45
N LYS A 186 34.99 7.33 -8.67
CA LYS A 186 33.89 8.23 -9.01
C LYS A 186 32.61 7.53 -9.44
N THR A 187 32.64 6.22 -9.49
CA THR A 187 31.50 5.39 -9.91
C THR A 187 31.34 4.18 -9.01
N ASN A 188 30.11 3.75 -8.81
CA ASN A 188 29.81 2.50 -8.11
C ASN A 188 28.58 1.85 -8.76
N THR A 189 28.58 0.52 -8.83
CA THR A 189 27.40 -0.27 -9.18
C THR A 189 27.22 -1.35 -8.14
N SER A 190 26.06 -1.37 -7.51
CA SER A 190 25.67 -2.36 -6.50
C SER A 190 24.32 -2.95 -6.83
N ILE A 191 24.16 -4.25 -6.55
CA ILE A 191 22.86 -4.94 -6.65
C ILE A 191 22.54 -5.49 -5.27
N ILE A 192 21.38 -5.18 -4.72
CA ILE A 192 20.94 -5.66 -3.42
C ILE A 192 19.66 -6.47 -3.52
N ASN A 193 19.41 -7.35 -2.57
CA ASN A 193 18.17 -8.11 -2.44
C ASN A 193 17.24 -7.36 -1.48
N PRO A 194 16.09 -6.83 -1.94
CA PRO A 194 15.12 -6.25 -1.04
C PRO A 194 14.42 -7.36 -0.23
N THR A 195 14.20 -7.12 1.06
CA THR A 195 13.58 -8.09 1.98
C THR A 195 12.21 -7.65 2.49
N THR A 196 11.84 -6.39 2.26
CA THR A 196 10.57 -5.82 2.69
C THR A 196 10.07 -4.81 1.66
N ASN A 197 8.77 -4.63 1.55
CA ASN A 197 8.20 -3.54 0.76
C ASN A 197 8.43 -2.21 1.48
N GLY A 198 8.49 -1.14 0.70
CA GLY A 198 8.67 0.21 1.22
C GLY A 198 9.80 0.97 0.53
N GLU A 199 10.21 2.07 1.15
CA GLU A 199 11.15 3.04 0.59
C GLU A 199 12.59 2.72 0.97
N TYR A 200 13.40 2.36 -0.02
CA TYR A 200 14.85 2.19 0.09
C TYR A 200 15.53 3.52 -0.22
N THR A 201 16.51 3.91 0.59
CA THR A 201 17.24 5.17 0.45
C THR A 201 18.71 4.92 0.20
N VAL A 202 19.28 5.60 -0.82
CA VAL A 202 20.70 5.63 -1.08
C VAL A 202 21.20 7.06 -0.87
N THR A 203 22.16 7.24 0.01
CA THR A 203 22.86 8.52 0.24
C THR A 203 24.31 8.37 -0.15
N VAL A 204 24.81 9.30 -0.92
CA VAL A 204 26.20 9.32 -1.45
C VAL A 204 26.85 10.64 -1.12
N LYS A 205 28.12 10.60 -0.65
CA LYS A 205 28.94 11.80 -0.36
C LYS A 205 30.23 11.78 -1.15
N THR A 206 30.64 12.97 -1.53
CA THR A 206 32.00 13.30 -1.98
C THR A 206 32.62 14.24 -0.97
N ALA A 207 33.81 14.83 -1.28
CA ALA A 207 34.41 15.83 -0.42
C ALA A 207 33.59 17.13 -0.33
N SER A 208 32.85 17.48 -1.38
CA SER A 208 32.15 18.77 -1.51
C SER A 208 30.63 18.65 -1.64
N ASP A 209 30.09 17.45 -1.87
CA ASP A 209 28.68 17.26 -2.23
C ASP A 209 28.05 16.04 -1.56
N GLU A 210 26.72 16.09 -1.34
CA GLU A 210 25.91 14.99 -0.83
C GLU A 210 24.60 14.91 -1.61
N ALA A 211 24.23 13.70 -2.04
CA ALA A 211 22.96 13.45 -2.69
C ALA A 211 22.28 12.20 -2.11
N SER A 212 20.96 12.23 -2.06
CA SER A 212 20.14 11.08 -1.68
C SER A 212 19.08 10.80 -2.72
N LYS A 213 18.74 9.53 -2.87
CA LYS A 213 17.65 9.07 -3.71
C LYS A 213 16.90 7.92 -3.06
N THR A 214 15.59 7.91 -3.26
CA THR A 214 14.71 6.85 -2.78
C THR A 214 14.10 6.05 -3.93
N LEU A 215 13.81 4.78 -3.65
CA LEU A 215 13.08 3.88 -4.53
C LEU A 215 12.06 3.09 -3.69
N TYR A 216 10.80 3.11 -4.11
CA TYR A 216 9.75 2.35 -3.44
C TYR A 216 9.60 0.94 -4.05
N VAL A 217 9.82 -0.09 -3.25
CA VAL A 217 9.56 -1.49 -3.59
C VAL A 217 8.17 -1.87 -3.13
N LYS A 218 7.33 -2.42 -4.01
CA LYS A 218 5.91 -2.71 -3.73
C LYS A 218 5.51 -4.16 -3.99
N SER A 219 6.30 -4.89 -4.75
CA SER A 219 5.87 -6.15 -5.38
C SER A 219 6.42 -7.41 -4.72
N LEU A 220 7.01 -7.28 -3.52
CA LEU A 220 7.47 -8.43 -2.72
C LEU A 220 6.31 -9.09 -1.97
N TYR A 221 6.46 -10.38 -1.73
CA TYR A 221 5.66 -11.08 -0.72
C TYR A 221 6.25 -10.80 0.66
N ALA A 222 6.04 -9.59 1.15
CA ALA A 222 6.60 -9.06 2.39
C ALA A 222 5.72 -7.94 2.95
N GLN A 223 5.91 -7.61 4.23
CA GLN A 223 5.26 -6.44 4.85
C GLN A 223 5.64 -5.14 4.14
N ASP A 224 4.73 -4.17 4.13
CA ASP A 224 5.01 -2.79 3.73
C ASP A 224 5.09 -1.90 4.98
N ILE A 225 6.31 -1.58 5.35
CA ILE A 225 6.63 -0.81 6.54
C ILE A 225 6.39 0.68 6.32
N THR A 226 6.61 1.14 5.10
CA THR A 226 6.45 2.56 4.75
C THR A 226 4.99 3.01 4.78
N SER A 227 4.05 2.09 4.55
CA SER A 227 2.62 2.40 4.51
C SER A 227 2.10 3.01 5.81
N MET A 228 2.57 2.54 6.97
CA MET A 228 2.16 3.10 8.27
C MET A 228 2.70 4.52 8.47
N ARG A 229 3.98 4.76 8.12
CA ARG A 229 4.57 6.10 8.13
C ARG A 229 3.74 7.06 7.28
N ASP A 230 3.46 6.69 6.05
CA ASP A 230 2.76 7.53 5.09
C ASP A 230 1.31 7.81 5.52
N MET A 231 0.64 6.85 6.14
CA MET A 231 -0.68 7.05 6.73
C MET A 231 -0.65 8.13 7.83
N TYR A 232 0.29 8.04 8.78
CA TYR A 232 0.44 9.07 9.82
C TYR A 232 0.80 10.44 9.23
N LEU A 233 1.67 10.50 8.23
CA LEU A 233 2.00 11.75 7.54
C LEU A 233 0.77 12.36 6.84
N ALA A 234 -0.10 11.56 6.25
CA ALA A 234 -1.36 12.04 5.68
C ALA A 234 -2.29 12.65 6.75
N VAL A 235 -2.39 12.01 7.93
CA VAL A 235 -3.16 12.52 9.07
C VAL A 235 -2.58 13.86 9.56
N ILE A 236 -1.26 13.96 9.72
CA ILE A 236 -0.56 15.17 10.14
C ILE A 236 -0.82 16.32 9.16
N LYS A 237 -0.61 16.09 7.87
CA LYS A 237 -0.83 17.10 6.83
C LYS A 237 -2.27 17.62 6.82
N LYS A 238 -3.24 16.72 6.96
CA LYS A 238 -4.66 17.08 7.05
C LYS A 238 -4.93 17.95 8.30
N GLN A 239 -4.49 17.52 9.47
CA GLN A 239 -4.71 18.26 10.72
C GLN A 239 -4.00 19.61 10.73
N ALA A 240 -2.75 19.68 10.26
CA ALA A 240 -2.01 20.91 10.14
C ALA A 240 -2.76 21.94 9.28
N LYS A 241 -3.29 21.50 8.13
CA LYS A 241 -4.09 22.33 7.23
C LYS A 241 -5.42 22.78 7.87
N GLU A 242 -6.18 21.86 8.49
CA GLU A 242 -7.50 22.15 9.07
C GLU A 242 -7.40 23.09 10.28
N GLN A 243 -6.34 22.97 11.09
CA GLN A 243 -6.14 23.78 12.29
C GLN A 243 -5.23 24.99 12.06
N ASN A 244 -4.66 25.15 10.85
CA ASN A 244 -3.70 26.20 10.50
C ASN A 244 -2.50 26.25 11.47
N ILE A 245 -1.91 25.08 11.72
CA ILE A 245 -0.71 24.85 12.54
C ILE A 245 0.39 24.22 11.69
N THR A 246 1.61 24.13 12.22
CA THR A 246 2.71 23.41 11.57
C THR A 246 2.50 21.88 11.63
N GLU A 247 3.18 21.13 10.76
CA GLU A 247 3.15 19.67 10.79
C GLU A 247 3.76 19.12 12.10
N ASP A 248 4.76 19.78 12.68
CA ASP A 248 5.33 19.40 13.98
C ASP A 248 4.33 19.60 15.13
N GLU A 249 3.58 20.70 15.12
CA GLU A 249 2.51 20.93 16.09
C GLU A 249 1.39 19.88 15.95
N ALA A 250 1.05 19.49 14.72
CA ALA A 250 0.08 18.45 14.46
C ALA A 250 0.60 17.06 14.92
N ALA A 251 1.88 16.74 14.67
CA ALA A 251 2.51 15.51 15.15
C ALA A 251 2.49 15.43 16.69
N LYS A 252 2.81 16.54 17.36
CA LYS A 252 2.74 16.64 18.81
C LYS A 252 1.31 16.45 19.34
N ALA A 253 0.32 17.02 18.69
CA ALA A 253 -1.08 16.89 19.08
C ALA A 253 -1.60 15.45 18.92
N ILE A 254 -1.33 14.82 17.77
CA ILE A 254 -1.74 13.43 17.46
C ILE A 254 -1.12 12.44 18.44
N THR A 255 0.13 12.64 18.83
CA THR A 255 0.85 11.73 19.74
C THR A 255 0.63 12.04 21.23
N GLY A 256 -0.23 13.02 21.54
CA GLY A 256 -0.42 13.45 22.94
C GLY A 256 0.86 14.00 23.59
N GLY A 257 1.77 14.54 22.77
CA GLY A 257 3.04 15.12 23.21
C GLY A 257 4.20 14.12 23.34
N GLN A 258 4.02 12.89 22.89
CA GLN A 258 5.11 11.87 22.90
C GLN A 258 6.16 12.16 21.82
N CYS A 259 5.78 12.74 20.69
CA CYS A 259 6.68 13.23 19.66
C CYS A 259 6.48 14.74 19.51
N ASN A 260 7.54 15.51 19.42
CA ASN A 260 7.50 16.98 19.25
C ASN A 260 7.65 17.39 17.78
N THR A 261 8.18 16.50 16.93
CA THR A 261 8.42 16.74 15.51
C THR A 261 7.96 15.56 14.66
N VAL A 262 7.77 15.81 13.38
CA VAL A 262 7.47 14.75 12.39
C VAL A 262 8.63 13.74 12.32
N GLU A 263 9.87 14.17 12.45
CA GLU A 263 11.04 13.28 12.40
C GLU A 263 11.08 12.31 13.61
N GLU A 264 10.77 12.81 14.83
CA GLU A 264 10.62 11.97 16.01
C GLU A 264 9.51 10.93 15.84
N LEU A 265 8.39 11.33 15.25
CA LEU A 265 7.29 10.40 14.97
C LEU A 265 7.69 9.33 13.95
N ILE A 266 8.34 9.69 12.84
CA ILE A 266 8.84 8.73 11.84
C ILE A 266 9.78 7.72 12.50
N THR A 267 10.69 8.20 13.35
CA THR A 267 11.61 7.33 14.10
C THR A 267 10.85 6.37 15.03
N THR A 268 9.86 6.87 15.74
CA THR A 268 9.01 6.07 16.63
C THR A 268 8.22 5.00 15.85
N ILE A 269 7.65 5.36 14.68
CA ILE A 269 6.95 4.41 13.81
C ILE A 269 7.90 3.31 13.32
N LYS A 270 9.11 3.65 12.89
CA LYS A 270 10.12 2.67 12.48
C LYS A 270 10.45 1.69 13.62
N GLN A 271 10.69 2.19 14.83
CA GLN A 271 10.96 1.37 16.01
C GLN A 271 9.77 0.47 16.38
N MET A 272 8.55 0.99 16.29
CA MET A 272 7.33 0.22 16.52
C MET A 272 7.20 -0.90 15.50
N MET A 273 7.38 -0.62 14.21
CA MET A 273 7.26 -1.60 13.14
C MET A 273 8.30 -2.73 13.24
N GLN A 274 9.47 -2.48 13.81
CA GLN A 274 10.46 -3.54 14.10
C GLN A 274 9.95 -4.62 15.08
N GLN A 275 8.92 -4.31 15.87
CA GLN A 275 8.30 -5.26 16.80
C GLN A 275 7.23 -6.13 16.15
N TYR A 276 6.70 -5.69 14.99
CA TYR A 276 5.69 -6.45 14.27
C TYR A 276 6.32 -7.67 13.60
N THR A 277 5.87 -8.84 13.95
CA THR A 277 6.36 -10.11 13.40
C THR A 277 5.23 -10.89 12.76
N ASP A 278 5.57 -11.66 11.74
CA ASP A 278 4.63 -12.56 11.07
C ASP A 278 5.36 -13.79 10.53
N SER A 279 5.42 -14.82 11.34
CA SER A 279 6.13 -16.05 10.99
C SER A 279 5.47 -16.85 9.86
N ASP A 280 4.18 -16.58 9.55
CA ASP A 280 3.44 -17.27 8.50
C ASP A 280 3.93 -16.90 7.09
N ILE A 281 4.56 -15.71 6.94
CA ILE A 281 5.14 -15.29 5.66
C ILE A 281 6.13 -16.34 5.15
N ALA A 282 7.09 -16.76 5.98
CA ALA A 282 8.11 -17.73 5.60
C ALA A 282 7.51 -19.11 5.23
N THR A 283 6.36 -19.46 5.81
CA THR A 283 5.67 -20.73 5.52
C THR A 283 5.22 -20.84 4.06
N HIS A 284 4.85 -19.73 3.45
CA HIS A 284 4.26 -19.70 2.11
C HIS A 284 5.18 -19.08 1.04
N GLU A 285 6.28 -18.47 1.44
CA GLU A 285 7.20 -17.77 0.54
C GLU A 285 7.70 -18.66 -0.62
N GLY A 286 8.02 -19.93 -0.34
CA GLY A 286 8.46 -20.87 -1.36
C GLY A 286 7.42 -21.09 -2.46
N SER A 287 6.13 -21.25 -2.09
CA SER A 287 5.03 -21.36 -3.05
C SER A 287 4.87 -20.09 -3.86
N VAL A 288 4.81 -18.94 -3.19
CA VAL A 288 4.62 -17.63 -3.83
C VAL A 288 5.75 -17.34 -4.82
N ASN A 289 7.00 -17.60 -4.44
CA ASN A 289 8.16 -17.41 -5.30
C ASN A 289 8.18 -18.39 -6.49
N LYS A 290 7.73 -19.64 -6.29
CA LYS A 290 7.67 -20.63 -7.39
C LYS A 290 6.60 -20.25 -8.43
N TYR A 291 5.43 -19.82 -7.98
CA TYR A 291 4.29 -19.61 -8.87
C TYR A 291 4.08 -18.14 -9.26
N GLY A 292 4.82 -17.19 -8.68
CA GLY A 292 4.75 -15.76 -8.99
C GLY A 292 3.51 -15.06 -8.43
N GLY A 293 2.99 -15.54 -7.28
CA GLY A 293 1.85 -14.95 -6.60
C GLY A 293 1.09 -15.92 -5.71
N PHE A 294 -0.06 -15.49 -5.25
CA PHE A 294 -0.98 -16.23 -4.39
C PHE A 294 -2.44 -15.88 -4.73
N TYR A 295 -3.36 -16.64 -4.21
CA TYR A 295 -4.77 -16.33 -4.26
C TYR A 295 -5.24 -15.77 -2.91
N ILE A 296 -6.06 -14.71 -2.94
CA ILE A 296 -6.78 -14.18 -1.77
C ILE A 296 -8.28 -14.49 -1.94
N ALA A 297 -8.99 -14.81 -0.88
CA ALA A 297 -10.44 -14.99 -0.93
C ALA A 297 -11.11 -13.74 -1.50
N ARG A 298 -11.99 -13.94 -2.49
CA ARG A 298 -12.66 -12.84 -3.20
C ARG A 298 -13.49 -11.97 -2.28
N TYR A 299 -14.06 -12.58 -1.25
CA TYR A 299 -14.92 -11.97 -0.24
C TYR A 299 -14.29 -12.13 1.14
N GLU A 300 -14.61 -11.25 2.10
CA GLU A 300 -14.36 -11.57 3.50
C GLU A 300 -15.06 -12.89 3.89
N ALA A 301 -14.64 -13.53 4.96
CA ALA A 301 -15.22 -14.81 5.37
C ALA A 301 -16.71 -14.67 5.61
N GLY A 302 -17.48 -15.53 4.95
CA GLY A 302 -18.91 -15.62 5.03
C GLY A 302 -19.41 -16.91 5.69
N SER A 303 -20.67 -16.92 6.12
CA SER A 303 -21.39 -18.05 6.67
C SER A 303 -22.81 -18.11 6.12
N GLU A 304 -23.36 -19.33 5.93
CA GLU A 304 -24.78 -19.49 5.60
C GLU A 304 -25.70 -19.03 6.73
N ASN A 305 -25.24 -19.12 7.96
CA ASN A 305 -26.01 -18.75 9.12
C ASN A 305 -25.42 -17.50 9.79
N GLN A 306 -26.31 -16.60 10.18
CA GLN A 306 -25.96 -15.46 10.99
C GLN A 306 -25.26 -15.88 12.29
N ARG A 307 -24.25 -15.15 12.70
CA ARG A 307 -23.54 -15.33 13.97
C ARG A 307 -23.86 -14.18 14.91
N THR A 308 -24.19 -14.49 16.15
CA THR A 308 -24.52 -13.51 17.20
C THR A 308 -23.67 -13.69 18.45
N SER A 309 -22.72 -14.62 18.43
CA SER A 309 -21.80 -14.89 19.53
C SER A 309 -20.59 -15.71 19.05
N SER A 310 -19.57 -15.83 19.89
CA SER A 310 -18.41 -16.68 19.63
C SER A 310 -18.70 -18.18 19.70
N SER A 311 -19.87 -18.58 20.26
CA SER A 311 -20.31 -19.97 20.23
C SER A 311 -20.73 -20.37 18.80
N GLY A 312 -20.54 -21.63 18.43
CA GLY A 312 -20.98 -22.13 17.12
C GLY A 312 -19.96 -21.99 16.00
N THR A 313 -18.66 -22.25 16.31
CA THR A 313 -17.58 -22.34 15.29
C THR A 313 -17.77 -23.50 14.30
N GLY A 314 -18.87 -24.28 14.41
CA GLY A 314 -19.18 -25.39 13.52
C GLY A 314 -19.60 -25.03 12.10
N ASN A 315 -19.94 -23.75 11.83
CA ASN A 315 -20.33 -23.31 10.49
C ASN A 315 -19.13 -23.43 9.51
N ALA A 316 -19.44 -23.82 8.27
CA ALA A 316 -18.48 -23.74 7.18
C ALA A 316 -18.17 -22.28 6.87
N VAL A 317 -16.90 -22.03 6.50
CA VAL A 317 -16.46 -20.73 6.00
C VAL A 317 -16.68 -20.70 4.49
N LEU A 318 -17.17 -19.59 3.98
CA LEU A 318 -17.50 -19.40 2.57
C LEU A 318 -16.81 -18.13 2.04
N SER A 319 -16.24 -18.22 0.85
CA SER A 319 -15.83 -17.06 0.05
C SER A 319 -16.83 -16.86 -1.10
N GLN A 320 -18.04 -16.41 -0.76
CA GLN A 320 -19.18 -16.27 -1.66
C GLN A 320 -19.90 -14.95 -1.39
N ALA A 321 -20.56 -14.41 -2.43
CA ALA A 321 -21.36 -13.19 -2.28
C ALA A 321 -22.64 -13.42 -1.44
N ASN A 322 -23.09 -12.35 -0.80
CA ASN A 322 -24.36 -12.28 -0.07
C ASN A 322 -24.50 -13.31 1.05
N LYS A 323 -23.38 -13.62 1.74
CA LYS A 323 -23.37 -14.43 2.96
C LYS A 323 -23.38 -13.53 4.19
N TYR A 324 -23.75 -14.08 5.35
CA TYR A 324 -23.55 -13.37 6.60
C TYR A 324 -22.05 -13.29 6.90
N PRO A 325 -21.50 -12.15 7.34
CA PRO A 325 -20.09 -12.08 7.77
C PRO A 325 -19.79 -13.14 8.84
N TYR A 326 -18.64 -13.81 8.74
CA TYR A 326 -18.18 -14.77 9.73
C TYR A 326 -17.54 -14.01 10.91
N ASN A 327 -18.33 -13.19 11.57
CA ASN A 327 -17.94 -12.37 12.72
C ASN A 327 -17.97 -13.15 14.05
N TYR A 328 -17.77 -12.47 15.20
CA TYR A 328 -17.69 -13.09 16.53
C TYR A 328 -16.69 -14.25 16.56
N ILE A 329 -15.52 -14.06 15.98
CA ILE A 329 -14.45 -15.05 15.93
C ILE A 329 -13.14 -14.45 16.44
N ASN A 330 -12.41 -15.20 17.25
CA ASN A 330 -11.08 -14.84 17.71
C ASN A 330 -10.00 -15.21 16.67
N GLN A 331 -8.79 -14.74 16.85
CA GLN A 331 -7.73 -14.95 15.87
C GLN A 331 -7.32 -16.44 15.76
N THR A 332 -7.26 -17.20 16.86
CA THR A 332 -6.92 -18.63 16.86
C THR A 332 -7.93 -19.46 16.08
N ASP A 333 -9.22 -19.21 16.30
CA ASP A 333 -10.29 -19.87 15.56
C ASP A 333 -10.27 -19.45 14.09
N SER A 334 -9.92 -18.20 13.78
CA SER A 334 -9.77 -17.71 12.39
C SER A 334 -8.68 -18.47 11.63
N ILE A 335 -7.52 -18.75 12.27
CA ILE A 335 -6.46 -19.59 11.67
C ILE A 335 -7.02 -20.97 11.33
N THR A 336 -7.69 -21.62 12.30
CA THR A 336 -8.27 -22.97 12.12
C THR A 336 -9.30 -22.98 11.00
N LYS A 337 -10.17 -21.97 10.96
CA LYS A 337 -11.23 -21.86 9.96
C LYS A 337 -10.70 -21.53 8.57
N ALA A 338 -9.76 -20.61 8.45
CA ALA A 338 -9.14 -20.26 7.19
C ALA A 338 -8.47 -21.48 6.54
N ALA A 339 -7.80 -22.32 7.32
CA ALA A 339 -7.16 -23.53 6.84
C ALA A 339 -8.13 -24.55 6.21
N THR A 340 -9.42 -24.52 6.56
CA THR A 340 -10.41 -25.43 5.97
C THR A 340 -10.82 -25.07 4.54
N MET A 341 -10.44 -23.86 4.05
CA MET A 341 -10.84 -23.36 2.73
C MET A 341 -10.15 -24.06 1.55
N ASN A 342 -9.17 -24.95 1.79
CA ASN A 342 -8.66 -25.87 0.77
C ASN A 342 -9.64 -27.02 0.43
N ASN A 343 -10.71 -27.17 1.23
CA ASN A 343 -11.75 -28.20 1.03
C ASN A 343 -11.20 -29.62 0.87
N GLY A 344 -10.16 -29.95 1.65
CA GLY A 344 -9.49 -31.25 1.64
C GLY A 344 -8.60 -31.52 0.42
N LYS A 345 -8.36 -30.54 -0.45
CA LYS A 345 -7.43 -30.63 -1.56
C LYS A 345 -5.99 -30.59 -1.05
N THR A 346 -5.11 -31.39 -1.63
CA THR A 346 -3.69 -31.52 -1.22
C THR A 346 -2.75 -30.69 -2.11
N ASN A 347 -3.22 -30.28 -3.27
CA ASN A 347 -2.46 -29.46 -4.23
C ASN A 347 -2.54 -27.96 -3.96
N VAL A 348 -3.27 -27.56 -2.92
CA VAL A 348 -3.34 -26.20 -2.41
C VAL A 348 -3.33 -26.19 -0.88
N THR A 349 -2.75 -25.15 -0.31
CA THR A 349 -2.82 -24.86 1.13
C THR A 349 -3.61 -23.58 1.35
N ALA A 350 -4.60 -23.61 2.24
CA ALA A 350 -5.31 -22.43 2.69
C ALA A 350 -4.81 -22.00 4.06
N SER A 351 -4.72 -20.71 4.30
CA SER A 351 -4.36 -20.14 5.61
C SER A 351 -5.10 -18.83 5.86
N LEU A 352 -5.11 -18.40 7.13
CA LEU A 352 -5.44 -17.02 7.45
C LEU A 352 -4.49 -16.08 6.70
N ILE A 353 -4.97 -14.95 6.19
CA ILE A 353 -4.10 -13.95 5.57
C ILE A 353 -3.03 -13.49 6.57
N ASN A 354 -1.81 -13.32 6.06
CA ASN A 354 -0.71 -12.72 6.79
C ASN A 354 -0.50 -11.26 6.34
N SER A 355 0.41 -10.56 7.00
CA SER A 355 0.71 -9.16 6.69
C SER A 355 1.22 -8.97 5.26
N ALA A 356 2.01 -9.90 4.72
CA ALA A 356 2.50 -9.84 3.34
C ALA A 356 1.37 -9.97 2.32
N VAL A 357 0.38 -10.84 2.56
CA VAL A 357 -0.82 -10.97 1.71
C VAL A 357 -1.58 -9.65 1.67
N TRP A 358 -1.84 -9.06 2.85
CA TRP A 358 -2.58 -7.80 2.92
C TRP A 358 -1.85 -6.66 2.22
N ASP A 359 -0.60 -6.43 2.61
CA ASP A 359 0.19 -5.31 2.12
C ASP A 359 0.47 -5.44 0.61
N ARG A 360 0.81 -6.63 0.13
CA ARG A 360 1.00 -6.88 -1.30
C ARG A 360 -0.30 -6.66 -2.09
N THR A 361 -1.44 -7.09 -1.54
CA THR A 361 -2.74 -6.87 -2.19
C THR A 361 -3.03 -5.37 -2.35
N LEU A 362 -2.86 -4.56 -1.31
CA LEU A 362 -3.08 -3.12 -1.40
C LEU A 362 -2.09 -2.42 -2.34
N ASN A 363 -0.81 -2.81 -2.30
CA ASN A 363 0.20 -2.30 -3.23
C ASN A 363 -0.13 -2.65 -4.69
N TRP A 364 -0.64 -3.86 -4.95
CA TRP A 364 -1.08 -4.26 -6.28
C TRP A 364 -2.31 -3.47 -6.76
N LEU A 365 -3.26 -3.18 -5.89
CA LEU A 365 -4.38 -2.30 -6.23
C LEU A 365 -3.90 -0.89 -6.65
N GLU A 366 -2.87 -0.37 -5.96
CA GLU A 366 -2.25 0.92 -6.33
C GLU A 366 -1.48 0.82 -7.65
N GLU A 367 -0.65 -0.21 -7.85
CA GLU A 367 0.12 -0.44 -9.08
C GLU A 367 -0.76 -0.54 -10.33
N THR A 368 -1.94 -1.14 -10.20
CA THR A 368 -2.91 -1.29 -11.29
C THR A 368 -3.85 -0.10 -11.45
N ASN A 369 -3.67 0.95 -10.65
CA ASN A 369 -4.55 2.13 -10.59
C ASN A 369 -6.01 1.79 -10.24
N ALA A 370 -6.28 0.68 -9.58
CA ALA A 370 -7.61 0.34 -9.06
C ALA A 370 -7.98 1.27 -7.88
N VAL A 371 -6.98 1.71 -7.13
CA VAL A 371 -7.06 2.75 -6.10
C VAL A 371 -5.82 3.64 -6.19
N THR A 372 -5.93 4.87 -5.74
CA THR A 372 -4.78 5.77 -5.55
C THR A 372 -4.21 5.61 -4.14
N ARG A 373 -2.96 6.04 -3.93
CA ARG A 373 -2.34 6.07 -2.59
C ARG A 373 -3.19 6.86 -1.58
N ALA A 374 -3.77 7.97 -2.01
CA ALA A 374 -4.66 8.77 -1.17
C ALA A 374 -5.92 8.00 -0.75
N GLU A 375 -6.50 7.21 -1.65
CA GLU A 375 -7.66 6.37 -1.35
C GLU A 375 -7.34 5.18 -0.44
N LEU A 376 -6.08 4.76 -0.37
CA LEU A 376 -5.63 3.76 0.60
C LEU A 376 -5.54 4.33 2.03
N PHE A 377 -5.36 5.66 2.17
CA PHE A 377 -5.32 6.38 3.45
C PHE A 377 -6.63 7.09 3.81
N ASP A 378 -7.55 7.21 2.87
CA ASP A 378 -8.96 7.60 3.09
C ASP A 378 -9.84 6.77 2.16
N SER A 379 -10.28 5.63 2.65
CA SER A 379 -11.01 4.64 1.84
C SER A 379 -12.51 4.96 1.70
N THR A 380 -12.94 6.20 1.93
CA THR A 380 -14.34 6.62 1.86
C THR A 380 -14.97 6.33 0.49
N SER A 381 -14.20 6.47 -0.60
CA SER A 381 -14.69 6.31 -1.98
C SER A 381 -14.93 4.87 -2.41
N TRP A 382 -14.49 3.87 -1.61
CA TRP A 382 -14.56 2.46 -2.01
C TRP A 382 -14.75 1.45 -0.87
N GLY A 383 -14.92 1.91 0.37
CA GLY A 383 -15.10 1.04 1.53
C GLY A 383 -16.46 1.21 2.21
N ASN A 384 -16.93 0.17 2.91
CA ASN A 384 -18.12 0.27 3.74
C ASN A 384 -17.77 0.85 5.11
N TYR A 385 -17.86 2.16 5.23
CA TYR A 385 -17.60 2.93 6.44
C TYR A 385 -18.80 3.80 6.81
N ARG A 386 -18.84 4.32 8.04
CA ARG A 386 -19.92 5.22 8.50
C ARG A 386 -20.12 6.41 7.57
N ASN A 387 -19.05 7.04 7.11
CA ASN A 387 -19.07 8.22 6.23
C ASN A 387 -19.18 7.89 4.72
N SER A 388 -19.25 6.62 4.31
CA SER A 388 -19.45 6.25 2.91
C SER A 388 -20.92 6.30 2.50
N LYS A 389 -21.16 6.62 1.22
CA LYS A 389 -22.49 6.66 0.61
C LYS A 389 -22.52 5.87 -0.70
N PHE A 390 -23.36 4.85 -0.77
CA PHE A 390 -23.48 3.98 -1.94
C PHE A 390 -24.80 3.21 -1.94
N ASN A 391 -25.07 2.50 -3.03
CA ASN A 391 -26.19 1.57 -3.14
C ASN A 391 -25.74 0.13 -3.03
N PHE A 392 -26.59 -0.73 -2.49
CA PHE A 392 -26.35 -2.17 -2.36
C PHE A 392 -27.65 -2.98 -2.55
N ILE A 393 -27.49 -4.28 -2.81
CA ILE A 393 -28.60 -5.28 -2.88
C ILE A 393 -28.11 -6.52 -2.15
N GLY A 394 -28.85 -6.99 -1.15
CA GLY A 394 -28.50 -8.17 -0.39
C GLY A 394 -28.73 -8.02 1.12
N LYS A 395 -27.99 -8.79 1.89
CA LYS A 395 -28.09 -8.82 3.35
C LYS A 395 -27.43 -7.61 4.00
N TYR A 396 -28.08 -7.05 5.01
CA TYR A 396 -27.51 -5.98 5.83
C TYR A 396 -28.15 -5.99 7.24
N SER A 397 -27.41 -5.43 8.20
CA SER A 397 -27.87 -5.16 9.55
C SER A 397 -27.62 -3.69 9.92
N THR A 398 -28.52 -3.10 10.69
CA THR A 398 -28.41 -1.74 11.24
C THR A 398 -28.23 -1.72 12.76
N ASP A 399 -28.10 -2.88 13.38
CA ASP A 399 -28.01 -3.11 14.82
C ASP A 399 -26.85 -4.08 15.17
N ASP A 400 -25.67 -3.78 14.61
CA ASP A 400 -24.42 -4.48 14.90
C ASP A 400 -24.44 -5.99 14.59
N GLY A 401 -25.29 -6.40 13.66
CA GLY A 401 -25.40 -7.79 13.24
C GLY A 401 -26.40 -8.63 14.06
N ASP A 402 -27.13 -8.03 14.99
CA ASP A 402 -28.16 -8.75 15.78
C ASP A 402 -29.34 -9.20 14.93
N ASN A 403 -29.72 -8.37 13.95
CA ASN A 403 -30.78 -8.74 13.00
C ASN A 403 -30.34 -8.36 11.57
N PHE A 404 -30.36 -9.34 10.67
CA PHE A 404 -30.16 -9.11 9.26
C PHE A 404 -31.48 -9.03 8.50
N THR A 405 -31.55 -8.07 7.60
CA THR A 405 -32.57 -7.93 6.58
C THR A 405 -31.97 -8.21 5.22
N GLU A 406 -32.70 -8.78 4.30
CA GLU A 406 -32.28 -8.94 2.90
C GLU A 406 -33.19 -8.11 1.99
N THR A 407 -32.53 -7.26 1.16
CA THR A 407 -33.22 -6.47 0.15
C THR A 407 -32.94 -7.01 -1.25
N THR A 408 -34.01 -7.10 -2.06
CA THR A 408 -33.93 -7.45 -3.48
C THR A 408 -33.95 -6.20 -4.40
N ALA A 409 -34.19 -5.03 -3.82
CA ALA A 409 -34.17 -3.76 -4.50
C ALA A 409 -32.93 -2.94 -4.12
N SER A 410 -32.46 -2.09 -5.02
CA SER A 410 -31.34 -1.18 -4.75
C SER A 410 -31.67 -0.28 -3.54
N THR A 411 -30.92 -0.46 -2.48
CA THR A 411 -31.06 0.26 -1.21
C THR A 411 -29.88 1.18 -1.03
N GLN A 412 -30.12 2.44 -0.67
CA GLN A 412 -29.07 3.41 -0.43
C GLN A 412 -28.63 3.40 1.03
N LYS A 413 -27.32 3.16 1.24
CA LYS A 413 -26.64 3.53 2.48
C LYS A 413 -26.29 5.03 2.39
N SER A 414 -26.80 5.82 3.30
CA SER A 414 -26.48 7.26 3.43
C SER A 414 -25.27 7.45 4.34
N GLU A 415 -24.60 8.60 4.19
CA GLU A 415 -23.57 9.03 5.13
C GLU A 415 -24.06 9.01 6.58
N ASN A 416 -23.18 8.74 7.50
CA ASN A 416 -23.43 8.64 8.95
C ASN A 416 -24.42 7.51 9.34
N LYS A 417 -24.59 6.52 8.46
CA LYS A 417 -25.30 5.28 8.76
C LYS A 417 -24.32 4.12 8.87
N CYS A 418 -24.48 3.36 9.93
CA CYS A 418 -23.66 2.18 10.24
C CYS A 418 -24.41 0.94 9.79
N TYR A 419 -24.01 0.35 8.66
CA TYR A 419 -24.60 -0.88 8.14
C TYR A 419 -23.53 -1.96 8.04
N LEU A 420 -23.69 -3.03 8.80
CA LEU A 420 -22.94 -4.26 8.57
C LEU A 420 -23.57 -4.96 7.37
N LEU A 421 -22.83 -5.12 6.30
CA LEU A 421 -23.29 -5.73 5.07
C LEU A 421 -22.97 -7.22 5.01
N GLY A 422 -23.79 -7.99 4.29
CA GLY A 422 -23.39 -9.30 3.81
C GLY A 422 -22.19 -9.18 2.85
N THR A 423 -21.42 -10.25 2.73
CA THR A 423 -20.20 -10.30 1.91
C THR A 423 -20.48 -9.93 0.45
N GLY A 424 -19.75 -8.99 -0.12
CA GLY A 424 -19.82 -8.66 -1.55
C GLY A 424 -21.18 -8.24 -2.08
N VAL A 425 -22.04 -7.59 -1.30
CA VAL A 425 -23.39 -7.17 -1.74
C VAL A 425 -23.38 -5.88 -2.56
N THR A 426 -22.23 -5.28 -2.78
CA THR A 426 -22.11 -4.05 -3.58
C THR A 426 -20.78 -3.98 -4.34
N ASP A 427 -20.83 -3.59 -5.60
CA ASP A 427 -19.65 -3.34 -6.40
C ASP A 427 -18.89 -2.04 -5.98
N TYR A 428 -19.47 -1.25 -5.08
CA TYR A 428 -18.80 -0.09 -4.51
C TYR A 428 -17.53 -0.48 -3.75
N THR A 429 -17.55 -1.62 -3.05
CA THR A 429 -16.38 -2.12 -2.27
C THR A 429 -15.45 -3.01 -3.09
N LYS A 430 -15.73 -3.21 -4.39
CA LYS A 430 -14.94 -4.09 -5.27
C LYS A 430 -13.77 -3.36 -5.90
N LYS A 431 -12.56 -3.89 -5.71
CA LYS A 431 -11.34 -3.48 -6.41
C LYS A 431 -10.61 -4.71 -6.94
N ASN A 432 -10.24 -4.71 -8.22
CA ASN A 432 -9.61 -5.85 -8.91
C ASN A 432 -10.27 -7.20 -8.57
N ASN A 433 -11.59 -7.25 -8.63
CA ASN A 433 -12.43 -8.41 -8.29
C ASN A 433 -12.41 -8.86 -6.82
N ILE A 434 -11.74 -8.16 -5.90
CA ILE A 434 -11.79 -8.40 -4.45
C ILE A 434 -12.78 -7.43 -3.83
N TYR A 435 -13.63 -7.94 -2.92
CA TYR A 435 -14.64 -7.17 -2.20
C TYR A 435 -14.22 -6.95 -0.75
N ASP A 436 -14.71 -5.88 -0.16
CA ASP A 436 -14.73 -5.60 1.27
C ASP A 436 -13.34 -5.54 1.96
N LEU A 437 -12.26 -5.23 1.22
CA LEU A 437 -10.93 -4.97 1.81
C LEU A 437 -10.89 -3.67 2.63
N ALA A 438 -11.86 -2.78 2.42
CA ALA A 438 -11.99 -1.51 3.10
C ALA A 438 -13.32 -1.42 3.81
N GLY A 439 -13.30 -1.37 5.14
CA GLY A 439 -14.49 -1.34 5.99
C GLY A 439 -15.20 -2.69 6.09
N ASN A 440 -16.48 -2.67 6.33
CA ASN A 440 -17.37 -3.78 6.67
C ASN A 440 -16.97 -4.45 7.99
N CYS A 441 -16.08 -5.44 8.02
CA CYS A 441 -15.51 -5.98 9.23
C CYS A 441 -13.99 -5.78 9.27
N TRP A 442 -13.43 -5.60 10.46
CA TRP A 442 -12.03 -5.84 10.68
C TRP A 442 -11.67 -7.28 10.29
N GLU A 443 -10.53 -7.50 9.69
CA GLU A 443 -10.06 -8.82 9.31
C GLU A 443 -8.81 -9.21 10.09
N TRP A 444 -8.88 -10.29 10.88
CA TRP A 444 -7.73 -10.87 11.57
C TRP A 444 -6.63 -11.27 10.59
N THR A 445 -5.38 -11.07 11.00
CA THR A 445 -4.20 -11.59 10.33
C THR A 445 -3.34 -12.43 11.28
N THR A 446 -2.30 -13.06 10.76
CA THR A 446 -1.29 -13.76 11.57
C THR A 446 -0.25 -12.81 12.16
N GLU A 447 -0.26 -11.53 11.76
CA GLU A 447 0.67 -10.49 12.22
C GLU A 447 0.51 -10.22 13.72
N SER A 448 1.64 -10.03 14.41
CA SER A 448 1.70 -9.86 15.86
C SER A 448 2.64 -8.72 16.27
N PRO A 449 2.14 -7.66 16.92
CA PRO A 449 2.96 -6.61 17.49
C PRO A 449 3.51 -7.00 18.88
N SER A 450 2.94 -8.02 19.53
CA SER A 450 3.34 -8.49 20.86
C SER A 450 2.97 -9.96 21.06
N SER A 451 3.37 -10.54 22.19
CA SER A 451 3.01 -11.91 22.53
C SER A 451 1.51 -12.13 22.77
N SER A 452 0.76 -11.08 23.13
CA SER A 452 -0.66 -11.18 23.55
C SER A 452 -1.63 -10.54 22.56
N THR A 453 -1.18 -9.70 21.65
CA THR A 453 -2.04 -9.01 20.69
C THR A 453 -1.80 -9.50 19.24
N ARG A 454 -2.81 -9.37 18.42
CA ARG A 454 -2.81 -9.72 17.00
C ARG A 454 -3.40 -8.59 16.18
N VAL A 455 -2.90 -8.45 14.98
CA VAL A 455 -3.31 -7.37 14.08
C VAL A 455 -4.60 -7.74 13.35
N ASN A 456 -5.50 -6.77 13.31
CA ASN A 456 -6.64 -6.74 12.40
C ASN A 456 -6.52 -5.57 11.42
N ARG A 457 -7.08 -5.74 10.22
CA ARG A 457 -6.86 -4.89 9.06
C ARG A 457 -8.18 -4.39 8.47
N GLY A 458 -8.12 -3.32 7.66
CA GLY A 458 -9.21 -2.90 6.79
C GLY A 458 -10.22 -1.93 7.37
N GLY A 459 -10.29 -1.79 8.68
CA GLY A 459 -11.34 -0.98 9.33
C GLY A 459 -12.70 -1.67 9.36
N HIS A 460 -13.74 -0.99 9.85
CA HIS A 460 -15.09 -1.55 9.87
C HIS A 460 -16.18 -0.48 9.67
N TYR A 461 -17.41 -0.94 9.40
CA TYR A 461 -18.56 -0.12 8.97
C TYR A 461 -18.97 1.01 9.92
N ASN A 462 -18.59 0.97 11.20
CA ASN A 462 -18.99 1.97 12.20
C ASN A 462 -17.92 3.06 12.43
N HIS A 463 -16.74 2.93 11.83
CA HIS A 463 -15.69 3.96 11.84
C HIS A 463 -15.76 4.86 10.60
N THR A 464 -15.04 5.98 10.61
CA THR A 464 -14.80 6.73 9.39
C THR A 464 -13.63 6.13 8.62
N ALA A 465 -13.70 6.20 7.31
CA ALA A 465 -12.67 5.64 6.43
C ALA A 465 -11.31 6.30 6.57
N PHE A 466 -11.25 7.52 7.10
CA PHE A 466 -10.01 8.22 7.36
C PHE A 466 -9.37 7.79 8.69
N ASP A 467 -10.18 7.50 9.71
CA ASP A 467 -9.66 7.06 11.01
C ASP A 467 -9.11 5.63 10.93
N THR A 468 -9.73 4.78 10.12
CA THR A 468 -9.35 3.36 9.97
C THR A 468 -9.41 2.92 8.50
N PRO A 469 -8.57 3.50 7.62
CA PRO A 469 -8.54 3.13 6.21
C PRO A 469 -8.03 1.71 5.97
N ALA A 470 -8.05 1.26 4.72
CA ALA A 470 -7.63 -0.08 4.32
C ALA A 470 -6.19 -0.44 4.78
N TYR A 471 -5.28 0.54 4.87
CA TYR A 471 -3.91 0.33 5.37
C TYR A 471 -3.79 0.20 6.88
N THR A 472 -4.84 0.50 7.64
CA THR A 472 -4.76 0.47 9.11
C THR A 472 -4.31 -0.90 9.62
N ARG A 473 -3.36 -0.87 10.56
CA ARG A 473 -3.01 -1.96 11.46
C ARG A 473 -3.53 -1.59 12.84
N ALA A 474 -4.67 -2.14 13.24
CA ALA A 474 -5.12 -2.11 14.61
C ALA A 474 -4.76 -3.44 15.26
N ASP A 475 -4.63 -3.46 16.58
CA ASP A 475 -4.36 -4.68 17.31
C ASP A 475 -5.36 -4.88 18.45
N ASP A 476 -5.61 -6.13 18.74
CA ASP A 476 -6.51 -6.55 19.80
C ASP A 476 -5.97 -7.82 20.46
N SER A 477 -6.51 -8.19 21.63
CA SER A 477 -6.18 -9.47 22.24
C SER A 477 -6.50 -10.62 21.28
N ALA A 478 -5.63 -11.61 21.20
CA ALA A 478 -5.84 -12.80 20.36
C ALA A 478 -7.18 -13.52 20.63
N ASP A 479 -7.73 -13.35 21.83
CA ASP A 479 -9.01 -13.96 22.28
C ASP A 479 -10.22 -13.05 22.01
N SER A 480 -10.03 -11.83 21.51
CA SER A 480 -11.12 -10.91 21.21
C SER A 480 -12.02 -11.47 20.11
N SER A 481 -13.32 -11.32 20.31
CA SER A 481 -14.33 -11.89 19.42
C SER A 481 -15.56 -10.97 19.39
N TYR A 482 -15.61 -10.07 18.42
CA TYR A 482 -16.61 -9.02 18.35
C TYR A 482 -17.47 -9.13 17.08
N TYR A 483 -18.62 -8.44 17.09
CA TYR A 483 -19.57 -8.37 15.96
C TYR A 483 -18.96 -7.73 14.69
N ASN A 484 -17.92 -6.94 14.84
CA ASN A 484 -17.28 -6.16 13.78
C ASN A 484 -15.90 -6.72 13.38
N ILE A 485 -15.53 -7.92 13.85
CA ILE A 485 -14.29 -8.59 13.48
C ILE A 485 -14.60 -9.93 12.82
N SER A 486 -14.05 -10.10 11.62
CA SER A 486 -14.09 -11.27 10.78
C SER A 486 -12.67 -11.67 10.37
N PHE A 487 -12.49 -12.33 9.23
CA PHE A 487 -11.19 -12.71 8.67
C PHE A 487 -11.30 -12.97 7.17
N ARG A 488 -10.17 -13.24 6.53
CA ARG A 488 -10.09 -13.66 5.13
C ARG A 488 -9.04 -14.75 4.97
N SER A 489 -9.23 -15.63 3.99
CA SER A 489 -8.29 -16.71 3.68
C SER A 489 -7.42 -16.34 2.48
N ALA A 490 -6.17 -16.82 2.51
CA ALA A 490 -5.33 -16.94 1.33
C ALA A 490 -5.23 -18.40 0.89
N LEU A 491 -4.95 -18.63 -0.40
CA LEU A 491 -4.77 -19.95 -0.98
C LEU A 491 -3.46 -19.98 -1.77
N TYR A 492 -2.64 -20.97 -1.50
CA TYR A 492 -1.32 -21.18 -2.09
C TYR A 492 -1.28 -22.51 -2.82
N VAL A 493 -0.68 -22.53 -4.01
CA VAL A 493 -0.44 -23.77 -4.74
C VAL A 493 0.68 -24.55 -4.03
N SER A 494 0.49 -25.84 -3.82
CA SER A 494 1.50 -26.67 -3.15
C SER A 494 2.79 -26.79 -3.98
N LEU A 495 3.93 -26.94 -3.30
CA LEU A 495 5.26 -27.05 -3.89
C LEU A 495 5.52 -28.37 -4.60
#